data_cb158eeb91d7e5238a7ec6279481bc39
#
_entry.id   cb158eeb91d7e5238a7ec6279481bc39
#
_cell.length_a   1.000
_cell.length_b   1.000
_cell.length_c   1.000
_cell.angle_alpha   90.00
_cell.angle_beta   90.00
_cell.angle_gamma   90.00
#
_symmetry.space_group_name_H-M   'P 1'
#
loop_
_entity.id
_entity.type
_entity.pdbx_description
1 polymer ?
#
loop_
_entity_poly.entity_id
_entity_poly.type
_entity_poly.pdbx_seq_one_letter_code
_entity_poly.pdbx_strand_id
1 'polypeptide(L)'
;MFKFLNYLFPLSLLILLPVHAAENPLFEKLNEINANPQLQKAAYNAGKDRAFLCKYCHGVDGNSVKGSIPNLAAQNPAYLIQQFHLFLKKKRISKTMNEIVKNLTPDDMLNIAVYYSEQQVKPQKPYKPDLLSKGKELFEARCFTCHGKDAYGKEELPRIASQPSEYIITTLSSYNSALEKRAESAMSKIARTLGDKDIEAVAAYLTSLK
;
A
#
# COMPACT_ATOMS: atom_id res chain seq x y z
N MET A 1 76.13 0.46 -5.29
CA MET A 1 75.46 -0.87 -5.10
C MET A 1 74.19 -0.60 -4.30
N PHE A 2 73.06 -0.26 -4.98
CA PHE A 2 71.77 0.05 -4.32
C PHE A 2 70.92 -1.22 -4.28
N LYS A 3 70.59 -1.67 -3.08
CA LYS A 3 69.66 -2.76 -2.85
C LYS A 3 68.25 -2.23 -2.89
N PHE A 4 67.46 -2.61 -3.92
CA PHE A 4 65.98 -2.39 -3.95
C PHE A 4 65.34 -3.38 -3.00
N LEU A 5 64.69 -2.87 -1.97
CA LEU A 5 63.84 -3.64 -1.03
C LEU A 5 62.43 -3.65 -1.58
N ASN A 6 61.99 -4.80 -2.11
CA ASN A 6 60.60 -5.03 -2.58
C ASN A 6 59.68 -5.18 -1.37
N TYR A 7 58.84 -4.19 -1.10
CA TYR A 7 57.72 -4.29 -0.19
C TYR A 7 56.53 -4.93 -0.93
N LEU A 8 56.26 -6.20 -0.65
CA LEU A 8 55.00 -6.85 -1.03
C LEU A 8 53.92 -6.39 -0.04
N PHE A 9 53.06 -5.47 -0.49
CA PHE A 9 51.82 -5.13 0.21
C PHE A 9 50.83 -6.29 0.05
N PRO A 10 50.27 -6.90 1.12
CA PRO A 10 49.20 -7.87 0.99
C PRO A 10 47.93 -7.14 0.52
N LEU A 11 47.43 -7.51 -0.62
CA LEU A 11 46.12 -7.07 -1.16
C LEU A 11 45.02 -7.66 -0.28
N SER A 12 44.58 -6.94 0.75
CA SER A 12 43.44 -7.34 1.57
C SER A 12 42.17 -7.28 0.72
N LEU A 13 41.68 -8.45 0.30
CA LEU A 13 40.39 -8.62 -0.37
C LEU A 13 39.26 -8.24 0.63
N LEU A 14 38.76 -7.02 0.56
CA LEU A 14 37.55 -6.62 1.30
C LEU A 14 36.36 -7.37 0.72
N ILE A 15 35.92 -8.44 1.38
CA ILE A 15 34.67 -9.12 1.06
C ILE A 15 33.53 -8.17 1.51
N LEU A 16 32.95 -7.43 0.57
CA LEU A 16 31.71 -6.70 0.75
C LEU A 16 30.58 -7.71 0.91
N LEU A 17 30.25 -8.05 2.15
CA LEU A 17 29.02 -8.78 2.43
C LEU A 17 27.84 -7.89 2.03
N PRO A 18 26.87 -8.41 1.25
CA PRO A 18 25.68 -7.65 0.92
C PRO A 18 24.95 -7.32 2.23
N VAL A 19 24.82 -6.03 2.54
CA VAL A 19 23.92 -5.56 3.59
C VAL A 19 22.50 -5.82 3.10
N HIS A 20 21.95 -6.97 3.46
CA HIS A 20 20.51 -7.19 3.32
C HIS A 20 19.83 -6.20 4.26
N ALA A 21 19.15 -5.21 3.70
CA ALA A 21 18.18 -4.44 4.48
C ALA A 21 17.25 -5.48 5.12
N ALA A 22 17.18 -5.48 6.47
CA ALA A 22 16.37 -6.45 7.19
C ALA A 22 14.94 -6.39 6.65
N GLU A 23 14.55 -7.39 5.87
CA GLU A 23 13.19 -7.54 5.38
C GLU A 23 12.27 -7.62 6.60
N ASN A 24 11.10 -7.01 6.49
CA ASN A 24 10.13 -7.06 7.57
C ASN A 24 9.72 -8.54 7.77
N PRO A 25 9.91 -9.13 8.96
CA PRO A 25 9.66 -10.55 9.20
C PRO A 25 8.22 -10.96 8.90
N LEU A 26 7.27 -10.01 8.86
CA LEU A 26 5.90 -10.29 8.42
C LEU A 26 5.78 -10.57 6.92
N PHE A 27 6.71 -10.11 6.09
CA PHE A 27 6.69 -10.43 4.66
C PHE A 27 7.19 -11.85 4.40
N GLU A 28 8.21 -12.32 5.13
CA GLU A 28 8.64 -13.71 5.07
C GLU A 28 7.48 -14.63 5.47
N LYS A 29 6.82 -14.34 6.60
CA LYS A 29 5.67 -15.10 7.08
C LYS A 29 4.48 -15.04 6.11
N LEU A 30 4.25 -13.91 5.44
CA LEU A 30 3.24 -13.78 4.39
C LEU A 30 3.56 -14.70 3.20
N ASN A 31 4.82 -14.80 2.80
CA ASN A 31 5.25 -15.68 1.72
C ASN A 31 5.04 -17.17 2.08
N GLU A 32 5.32 -17.56 3.32
CA GLU A 32 5.04 -18.91 3.82
C GLU A 32 3.54 -19.22 3.78
N ILE A 33 2.69 -18.28 4.21
CA ILE A 33 1.23 -18.40 4.17
C ILE A 33 0.76 -18.57 2.73
N ASN A 34 1.23 -17.74 1.81
CA ASN A 34 0.84 -17.79 0.39
C ASN A 34 1.27 -19.07 -0.31
N ALA A 35 2.35 -19.71 0.15
CA ALA A 35 2.83 -20.99 -0.38
C ALA A 35 2.09 -22.21 0.18
N ASN A 36 1.28 -22.07 1.23
CA ASN A 36 0.63 -23.19 1.92
C ASN A 36 -0.88 -22.93 2.10
N PRO A 37 -1.75 -23.67 1.38
CA PRO A 37 -3.21 -23.50 1.45
C PRO A 37 -3.81 -23.70 2.85
N GLN A 38 -3.22 -24.54 3.69
CA GLN A 38 -3.69 -24.78 5.06
C GLN A 38 -3.37 -23.56 5.94
N LEU A 39 -2.18 -22.98 5.81
CA LEU A 39 -1.80 -21.74 6.52
C LEU A 39 -2.63 -20.56 6.04
N GLN A 40 -2.87 -20.46 4.72
CA GLN A 40 -3.72 -19.41 4.15
C GLN A 40 -5.14 -19.46 4.71
N LYS A 41 -5.76 -20.65 4.73
CA LYS A 41 -7.09 -20.84 5.32
C LYS A 41 -7.11 -20.51 6.82
N ALA A 42 -6.09 -20.90 7.57
CA ALA A 42 -5.99 -20.58 8.99
C ALA A 42 -5.86 -19.06 9.22
N ALA A 43 -4.97 -18.40 8.48
CA ALA A 43 -4.79 -16.95 8.53
C ALA A 43 -6.07 -16.19 8.13
N TYR A 44 -6.75 -16.64 7.06
CA TYR A 44 -8.03 -16.08 6.64
C TYR A 44 -9.09 -16.12 7.77
N ASN A 45 -9.26 -17.28 8.40
CA ASN A 45 -10.26 -17.43 9.48
C ASN A 45 -9.90 -16.56 10.69
N ALA A 46 -8.65 -16.60 11.14
CA ALA A 46 -8.18 -15.75 12.24
C ALA A 46 -8.33 -14.26 11.91
N GLY A 47 -8.02 -13.87 10.67
CA GLY A 47 -8.20 -12.49 10.19
C GLY A 47 -9.66 -12.05 10.15
N LYS A 48 -10.56 -12.93 9.71
CA LYS A 48 -12.02 -12.69 9.71
C LYS A 48 -12.54 -12.38 11.12
N ASP A 49 -12.15 -13.19 12.10
CA ASP A 49 -12.55 -13.01 13.48
C ASP A 49 -11.96 -11.71 14.06
N ARG A 50 -10.68 -11.46 13.78
CA ARG A 50 -9.98 -10.27 14.31
C ARG A 50 -10.43 -8.97 13.68
N ALA A 51 -10.87 -8.99 12.40
CA ALA A 51 -11.38 -7.83 11.67
C ALA A 51 -12.78 -7.37 12.13
N PHE A 52 -13.35 -7.95 13.20
CA PHE A 52 -14.70 -7.63 13.65
C PHE A 52 -14.95 -6.12 13.84
N LEU A 53 -14.01 -5.38 14.42
CA LEU A 53 -14.13 -3.93 14.58
C LEU A 53 -13.90 -3.13 13.29
N CYS A 54 -13.14 -3.65 12.37
CA CYS A 54 -12.82 -2.96 11.10
C CYS A 54 -14.04 -2.77 10.20
N LYS A 55 -14.99 -3.73 10.27
CA LYS A 55 -16.21 -3.75 9.45
C LYS A 55 -17.09 -2.52 9.63
N TYR A 56 -17.09 -1.89 10.80
CA TYR A 56 -17.94 -0.72 11.09
C TYR A 56 -17.56 0.50 10.23
N CYS A 57 -16.31 0.57 9.78
CA CYS A 57 -15.83 1.64 8.92
C CYS A 57 -15.57 1.16 7.49
N HIS A 58 -14.90 0.00 7.34
CA HIS A 58 -14.46 -0.51 6.05
C HIS A 58 -15.46 -1.45 5.35
N GLY A 59 -16.64 -1.70 5.96
CA GLY A 59 -17.63 -2.65 5.45
C GLY A 59 -17.35 -4.09 5.88
N VAL A 60 -18.39 -4.93 5.87
CA VAL A 60 -18.32 -6.32 6.36
C VAL A 60 -17.28 -7.15 5.61
N ASP A 61 -17.15 -6.90 4.32
CA ASP A 61 -16.27 -7.57 3.36
C ASP A 61 -15.15 -6.65 2.84
N GLY A 62 -14.88 -5.56 3.54
CA GLY A 62 -13.86 -4.60 3.13
C GLY A 62 -14.31 -3.63 2.02
N ASN A 63 -15.58 -3.67 1.60
CA ASN A 63 -16.15 -2.71 0.66
C ASN A 63 -16.87 -1.61 1.45
N SER A 64 -16.19 -0.47 1.64
CA SER A 64 -16.73 0.66 2.38
C SER A 64 -17.94 1.28 1.70
N VAL A 65 -18.96 1.61 2.50
CA VAL A 65 -20.10 2.42 2.05
C VAL A 65 -19.91 3.91 2.33
N LYS A 66 -18.80 4.28 2.97
CA LYS A 66 -18.44 5.67 3.31
C LYS A 66 -17.40 6.17 2.32
N GLY A 67 -17.68 7.29 1.67
CA GLY A 67 -16.82 7.86 0.61
C GLY A 67 -15.39 8.17 1.07
N SER A 68 -15.22 8.61 2.32
CA SER A 68 -13.91 8.97 2.91
C SER A 68 -13.11 7.78 3.48
N ILE A 69 -13.69 6.58 3.50
CA ILE A 69 -13.05 5.38 4.05
C ILE A 69 -12.64 4.43 2.91
N PRO A 70 -11.40 3.95 2.87
CA PRO A 70 -10.93 3.09 1.77
C PRO A 70 -11.57 1.70 1.78
N ASN A 71 -11.74 1.15 0.58
CA ASN A 71 -11.99 -0.27 0.39
C ASN A 71 -10.72 -1.07 0.70
N LEU A 72 -10.86 -2.09 1.52
CA LEU A 72 -9.82 -3.07 1.84
C LEU A 72 -9.97 -4.37 1.05
N ALA A 73 -11.14 -4.63 0.45
CA ALA A 73 -11.39 -5.82 -0.36
C ALA A 73 -10.36 -5.93 -1.50
N ALA A 74 -9.83 -7.13 -1.72
CA ALA A 74 -8.76 -7.44 -2.69
C ALA A 74 -7.57 -6.47 -2.64
N GLN A 75 -7.27 -5.89 -1.48
CA GLN A 75 -6.07 -5.07 -1.33
C GLN A 75 -4.86 -5.96 -1.12
N ASN A 76 -3.72 -5.58 -1.70
CA ASN A 76 -2.47 -6.32 -1.58
C ASN A 76 -2.08 -6.51 -0.11
N PRO A 77 -1.88 -7.74 0.38
CA PRO A 77 -1.66 -7.98 1.80
C PRO A 77 -0.34 -7.36 2.30
N ALA A 78 0.72 -7.37 1.51
CA ALA A 78 1.97 -6.70 1.85
C ALA A 78 1.77 -5.18 2.01
N TYR A 79 0.97 -4.55 1.13
CA TYR A 79 0.59 -3.15 1.29
C TYR A 79 -0.17 -2.90 2.59
N LEU A 80 -1.15 -3.75 2.96
CA LEU A 80 -1.89 -3.60 4.20
C LEU A 80 -0.98 -3.68 5.44
N ILE A 81 -0.08 -4.66 5.46
CA ILE A 81 0.93 -4.81 6.53
C ILE A 81 1.81 -3.56 6.63
N GLN A 82 2.28 -3.05 5.49
CA GLN A 82 3.06 -1.81 5.47
C GLN A 82 2.25 -0.63 6.02
N GLN A 83 0.96 -0.50 5.68
CA GLN A 83 0.12 0.59 6.18
C GLN A 83 -0.09 0.50 7.69
N PHE A 84 -0.28 -0.69 8.27
CA PHE A 84 -0.33 -0.85 9.73
C PHE A 84 0.95 -0.33 10.40
N HIS A 85 2.13 -0.66 9.86
CA HIS A 85 3.41 -0.16 10.37
C HIS A 85 3.53 1.36 10.23
N LEU A 86 3.08 1.94 9.11
CA LEU A 86 3.11 3.39 8.92
C LEU A 86 2.20 4.12 9.92
N PHE A 87 1.02 3.55 10.25
CA PHE A 87 0.16 4.10 11.28
C PHE A 87 0.77 3.96 12.69
N LEU A 88 1.35 2.81 13.04
CA LEU A 88 2.06 2.60 14.31
C LEU A 88 3.18 3.62 14.51
N LYS A 89 3.99 3.82 13.47
CA LYS A 89 5.12 4.76 13.48
C LYS A 89 4.69 6.22 13.32
N LYS A 90 3.38 6.49 13.22
CA LYS A 90 2.82 7.83 12.93
C LYS A 90 3.47 8.48 11.71
N LYS A 91 3.92 7.69 10.74
CA LYS A 91 4.35 8.15 9.42
C LYS A 91 3.17 8.37 8.47
N ARG A 92 2.08 7.62 8.66
CA ARG A 92 0.76 7.87 8.09
C ARG A 92 -0.15 8.37 9.19
N ILE A 93 -0.80 9.52 8.99
CA ILE A 93 -1.60 10.17 10.02
C ILE A 93 -3.08 9.86 9.82
N SER A 94 -3.67 9.24 10.82
CA SER A 94 -5.11 9.07 10.98
C SER A 94 -5.39 8.88 12.46
N LYS A 95 -6.11 9.84 13.08
CA LYS A 95 -6.41 9.77 14.51
C LYS A 95 -7.02 8.41 14.90
N THR A 96 -7.99 7.93 14.10
CA THR A 96 -8.66 6.64 14.36
C THR A 96 -7.72 5.45 14.14
N MET A 97 -7.07 5.36 12.95
CA MET A 97 -6.23 4.21 12.62
C MET A 97 -4.99 4.13 13.50
N ASN A 98 -4.36 5.28 13.85
CA ASN A 98 -3.22 5.27 14.75
C ASN A 98 -3.54 4.70 16.15
N GLU A 99 -4.79 4.85 16.63
CA GLU A 99 -5.21 4.24 17.91
C GLU A 99 -5.60 2.76 17.75
N ILE A 100 -6.28 2.39 16.66
CA ILE A 100 -6.70 1.00 16.43
C ILE A 100 -5.48 0.08 16.31
N VAL A 101 -4.48 0.48 15.49
CA VAL A 101 -3.34 -0.40 15.22
C VAL A 101 -2.44 -0.67 16.42
N LYS A 102 -2.47 0.17 17.46
CA LYS A 102 -1.73 -0.06 18.71
C LYS A 102 -2.18 -1.34 19.44
N ASN A 103 -3.40 -1.76 19.19
CA ASN A 103 -4.02 -2.93 19.83
C ASN A 103 -3.94 -4.19 18.93
N LEU A 104 -3.18 -4.15 17.83
CA LEU A 104 -2.94 -5.27 16.93
C LEU A 104 -1.57 -5.88 17.21
N THR A 105 -1.54 -7.19 17.40
CA THR A 105 -0.29 -7.94 17.36
C THR A 105 0.24 -8.04 15.91
N PRO A 106 1.51 -8.39 15.69
CA PRO A 106 2.02 -8.66 14.36
C PRO A 106 1.22 -9.74 13.62
N ASP A 107 0.79 -10.79 14.31
CA ASP A 107 -0.06 -11.86 13.73
C ASP A 107 -1.47 -11.35 13.39
N ASP A 108 -2.06 -10.47 14.20
CA ASP A 108 -3.32 -9.81 13.87
C ASP A 108 -3.21 -9.03 12.56
N MET A 109 -2.15 -8.25 12.38
CA MET A 109 -1.92 -7.45 11.17
C MET A 109 -1.79 -8.33 9.93
N LEU A 110 -1.04 -9.43 10.06
CA LEU A 110 -0.85 -10.41 9.00
C LEU A 110 -2.18 -11.08 8.63
N ASN A 111 -2.89 -11.62 9.60
CA ASN A 111 -4.15 -12.34 9.39
C ASN A 111 -5.25 -11.44 8.83
N ILE A 112 -5.39 -10.20 9.33
CA ILE A 112 -6.32 -9.20 8.80
C ILE A 112 -5.97 -8.85 7.34
N ALA A 113 -4.68 -8.72 7.02
CA ALA A 113 -4.24 -8.44 5.65
C ALA A 113 -4.60 -9.60 4.69
N VAL A 114 -4.38 -10.85 5.10
CA VAL A 114 -4.79 -12.04 4.34
C VAL A 114 -6.31 -12.08 4.18
N TYR A 115 -7.08 -11.86 5.24
CA TYR A 115 -8.53 -11.86 5.15
C TYR A 115 -9.07 -10.86 4.13
N TYR A 116 -8.62 -9.60 4.17
CA TYR A 116 -9.12 -8.59 3.24
C TYR A 116 -8.60 -8.76 1.81
N SER A 117 -7.42 -9.33 1.60
CA SER A 117 -6.89 -9.59 0.26
C SER A 117 -7.73 -10.59 -0.53
N GLU A 118 -8.43 -11.49 0.14
CA GLU A 118 -9.29 -12.52 -0.47
C GLU A 118 -10.75 -12.07 -0.66
N GLN A 119 -11.12 -10.87 -0.23
CA GLN A 119 -12.48 -10.37 -0.44
C GLN A 119 -12.67 -9.87 -1.87
N GLN A 120 -13.90 -9.97 -2.35
CA GLN A 120 -14.27 -9.49 -3.68
C GLN A 120 -14.54 -7.98 -3.68
N VAL A 121 -13.96 -7.28 -4.65
CA VAL A 121 -14.22 -5.85 -4.85
C VAL A 121 -15.61 -5.65 -5.44
N LYS A 122 -16.39 -4.75 -4.84
CA LYS A 122 -17.67 -4.31 -5.38
C LYS A 122 -17.49 -3.01 -6.17
N PRO A 123 -18.15 -2.88 -7.32
CA PRO A 123 -18.12 -1.65 -8.11
C PRO A 123 -18.57 -0.44 -7.27
N GLN A 124 -17.93 0.69 -7.50
CA GLN A 124 -18.31 1.96 -6.91
C GLN A 124 -19.37 2.66 -7.75
N LYS A 125 -20.11 3.59 -7.15
CA LYS A 125 -21.00 4.48 -7.89
C LYS A 125 -20.19 5.38 -8.83
N PRO A 126 -20.66 5.60 -10.07
CA PRO A 126 -19.99 6.52 -10.98
C PRO A 126 -19.80 7.92 -10.38
N TYR A 127 -18.61 8.47 -10.56
CA TYR A 127 -18.25 9.82 -10.12
C TYR A 127 -17.80 10.63 -11.35
N LYS A 128 -18.44 11.77 -11.62
CA LYS A 128 -18.12 12.68 -12.73
C LYS A 128 -17.74 11.94 -14.03
N PRO A 129 -18.70 11.28 -14.71
CA PRO A 129 -18.43 10.47 -15.92
C PRO A 129 -17.80 11.27 -17.08
N ASP A 130 -18.04 12.57 -17.12
CA ASP A 130 -17.47 13.52 -18.08
C ASP A 130 -15.95 13.64 -17.95
N LEU A 131 -15.37 13.29 -16.81
CA LEU A 131 -13.93 13.33 -16.56
C LEU A 131 -13.20 12.01 -16.85
N LEU A 132 -13.89 10.94 -17.22
CA LEU A 132 -13.30 9.61 -17.39
C LEU A 132 -12.15 9.58 -18.41
N SER A 133 -12.33 10.22 -19.57
CA SER A 133 -11.28 10.26 -20.61
C SER A 133 -10.03 10.96 -20.12
N LYS A 134 -10.17 12.10 -19.46
CA LYS A 134 -9.05 12.86 -18.90
C LYS A 134 -8.37 12.09 -17.76
N GLY A 135 -9.18 11.45 -16.90
CA GLY A 135 -8.66 10.62 -15.81
C GLY A 135 -7.85 9.42 -16.30
N LYS A 136 -8.31 8.77 -17.39
CA LYS A 136 -7.57 7.68 -18.04
C LYS A 136 -6.22 8.15 -18.58
N GLU A 137 -6.20 9.27 -19.33
CA GLU A 137 -4.97 9.86 -19.84
C GLU A 137 -3.94 10.13 -18.75
N LEU A 138 -4.38 10.75 -17.65
CA LEU A 138 -3.51 11.05 -16.51
C LEU A 138 -3.01 9.79 -15.81
N PHE A 139 -3.87 8.77 -15.65
CA PHE A 139 -3.50 7.50 -15.06
C PHE A 139 -2.43 6.79 -15.90
N GLU A 140 -2.62 6.69 -17.20
CA GLU A 140 -1.66 6.08 -18.13
C GLU A 140 -0.32 6.82 -18.15
N ALA A 141 -0.33 8.14 -18.03
CA ALA A 141 0.89 8.93 -18.04
C ALA A 141 1.68 8.91 -16.72
N ARG A 142 1.03 8.72 -15.56
CA ARG A 142 1.65 9.00 -14.26
C ARG A 142 1.51 7.90 -13.21
N CYS A 143 0.53 7.01 -13.35
CA CYS A 143 0.16 6.05 -12.30
C CYS A 143 0.42 4.59 -12.71
N PHE A 144 0.20 4.29 -13.99
CA PHE A 144 0.25 2.96 -14.59
C PHE A 144 1.54 2.18 -14.26
N THR A 145 2.71 2.84 -14.31
CA THR A 145 4.01 2.16 -14.12
C THR A 145 4.12 1.42 -12.79
N CYS A 146 3.55 1.99 -11.72
CA CYS A 146 3.58 1.41 -10.38
C CYS A 146 2.30 0.64 -10.05
N HIS A 147 1.13 1.18 -10.44
CA HIS A 147 -0.14 0.59 -10.05
C HIS A 147 -0.68 -0.46 -11.02
N GLY A 148 0.02 -0.71 -12.13
CA GLY A 148 -0.40 -1.66 -13.16
C GLY A 148 -1.49 -1.12 -14.08
N LYS A 149 -1.73 -1.82 -15.20
CA LYS A 149 -2.68 -1.41 -16.24
C LYS A 149 -4.14 -1.39 -15.73
N ASP A 150 -4.46 -2.29 -14.83
CA ASP A 150 -5.75 -2.47 -14.19
C ASP A 150 -5.89 -1.72 -12.86
N ALA A 151 -4.83 -1.01 -12.45
CA ALA A 151 -4.75 -0.31 -11.16
C ALA A 151 -4.84 -1.24 -9.93
N TYR A 152 -4.48 -2.52 -10.08
CA TYR A 152 -4.46 -3.49 -8.98
C TYR A 152 -3.15 -3.49 -8.18
N GLY A 153 -2.10 -2.87 -8.70
CA GLY A 153 -0.78 -2.86 -8.05
C GLY A 153 -0.20 -4.27 -7.92
N LYS A 154 0.75 -4.42 -7.06
CA LYS A 154 1.31 -5.72 -6.61
C LYS A 154 2.18 -5.53 -5.39
N GLU A 155 2.32 -6.55 -4.56
CA GLU A 155 3.16 -6.51 -3.37
C GLU A 155 2.83 -5.30 -2.47
N GLU A 156 3.78 -4.41 -2.23
CA GLU A 156 3.58 -3.18 -1.45
C GLU A 156 2.91 -2.03 -2.24
N LEU A 157 2.72 -2.20 -3.55
CA LEU A 157 2.02 -1.24 -4.39
C LEU A 157 0.51 -1.51 -4.34
N PRO A 158 -0.31 -0.53 -3.91
CA PRO A 158 -1.72 -0.79 -3.63
C PRO A 158 -2.57 -0.95 -4.88
N ARG A 159 -3.63 -1.76 -4.75
CA ARG A 159 -4.80 -1.66 -5.60
C ARG A 159 -5.48 -0.32 -5.35
N ILE A 160 -5.67 0.45 -6.40
CA ILE A 160 -6.37 1.75 -6.38
C ILE A 160 -7.63 1.74 -7.26
N ALA A 161 -7.87 0.70 -8.05
CA ALA A 161 -9.13 0.47 -8.76
C ALA A 161 -10.30 0.35 -7.78
N SER A 162 -11.50 0.81 -8.18
CA SER A 162 -12.73 0.76 -7.38
C SER A 162 -12.60 1.31 -5.94
N GLN A 163 -11.69 2.25 -5.72
CA GLN A 163 -11.68 3.01 -4.46
C GLN A 163 -12.76 4.12 -4.50
N PRO A 164 -13.35 4.48 -3.34
CA PRO A 164 -14.26 5.61 -3.28
C PRO A 164 -13.59 6.92 -3.76
N SER A 165 -14.26 7.68 -4.61
CA SER A 165 -13.72 8.91 -5.19
C SER A 165 -13.27 9.93 -4.14
N GLU A 166 -14.05 10.13 -3.09
CA GLU A 166 -13.71 11.02 -1.97
C GLU A 166 -12.41 10.59 -1.28
N TYR A 167 -12.23 9.28 -1.07
CA TYR A 167 -11.00 8.75 -0.49
C TYR A 167 -9.79 8.99 -1.41
N ILE A 168 -9.94 8.79 -2.73
CA ILE A 168 -8.87 9.05 -3.70
C ILE A 168 -8.49 10.53 -3.67
N ILE A 169 -9.48 11.43 -3.77
CA ILE A 169 -9.26 12.89 -3.76
C ILE A 169 -8.54 13.30 -2.47
N THR A 170 -9.09 12.93 -1.32
CA THR A 170 -8.51 13.31 -0.02
C THR A 170 -7.09 12.76 0.13
N THR A 171 -6.84 11.51 -0.32
CA THR A 171 -5.52 10.89 -0.22
C THR A 171 -4.50 11.57 -1.12
N LEU A 172 -4.82 11.83 -2.39
CA LEU A 172 -3.92 12.53 -3.31
C LEU A 172 -3.65 13.96 -2.85
N SER A 173 -4.67 14.67 -2.39
CA SER A 173 -4.50 16.02 -1.82
C SER A 173 -3.65 16.02 -0.56
N SER A 174 -3.77 14.97 0.29
CA SER A 174 -2.95 14.87 1.50
C SER A 174 -1.46 14.69 1.22
N TYR A 175 -1.09 14.04 0.13
CA TYR A 175 0.30 13.93 -0.30
C TYR A 175 0.93 15.28 -0.70
N ASN A 176 0.11 16.28 -1.05
CA ASN A 176 0.56 17.65 -1.35
C ASN A 176 0.74 18.49 -0.08
N SER A 177 0.20 18.05 1.04
CA SER A 177 0.24 18.74 2.32
C SER A 177 1.61 18.61 3.00
N ALA A 178 2.19 19.70 3.48
CA ALA A 178 3.40 19.71 4.28
C ALA A 178 3.25 18.96 5.64
N LEU A 179 2.01 18.71 6.06
CA LEU A 179 1.68 18.00 7.30
C LEU A 179 1.83 16.48 7.16
N GLU A 180 1.83 15.96 5.93
CA GLU A 180 1.98 14.52 5.70
C GLU A 180 3.45 14.11 5.82
N LYS A 181 3.76 13.28 6.83
CA LYS A 181 5.12 12.77 7.07
C LYS A 181 5.64 11.83 5.97
N ARG A 182 4.80 11.51 4.97
CA ARG A 182 5.17 10.79 3.74
C ARG A 182 5.62 11.72 2.62
N ALA A 183 5.91 13.00 2.92
CA ALA A 183 6.22 14.04 1.94
C ALA A 183 7.37 13.71 0.97
N GLU A 184 8.23 12.76 1.30
CA GLU A 184 9.33 12.31 0.45
C GLU A 184 9.03 10.98 -0.28
N SER A 185 7.82 10.44 -0.14
CA SER A 185 7.42 9.22 -0.85
C SER A 185 7.33 9.43 -2.36
N ALA A 186 7.44 8.34 -3.14
CA ALA A 186 7.20 8.39 -4.58
C ALA A 186 5.82 8.97 -4.91
N MET A 187 4.79 8.62 -4.13
CA MET A 187 3.44 9.15 -4.29
C MET A 187 3.34 10.67 -4.06
N SER A 188 4.09 11.21 -3.10
CA SER A 188 4.12 12.67 -2.88
C SER A 188 4.74 13.40 -4.06
N LYS A 189 5.78 12.83 -4.67
CA LYS A 189 6.39 13.42 -5.89
C LYS A 189 5.40 13.46 -7.05
N ILE A 190 4.64 12.39 -7.25
CA ILE A 190 3.61 12.31 -8.31
C ILE A 190 2.43 13.24 -7.99
N ALA A 191 1.89 13.21 -6.77
CA ALA A 191 0.73 14.01 -6.39
C ALA A 191 0.98 15.51 -6.55
N ARG A 192 2.18 16.01 -6.24
CA ARG A 192 2.56 17.42 -6.44
C ARG A 192 2.52 17.88 -7.90
N THR A 193 2.50 16.96 -8.87
CA THR A 193 2.36 17.29 -10.29
C THR A 193 0.90 17.38 -10.75
N LEU A 194 -0.07 17.10 -9.86
CA LEU A 194 -1.50 17.10 -10.15
C LEU A 194 -2.15 18.33 -9.53
N GLY A 195 -2.90 19.09 -10.34
CA GLY A 195 -3.83 20.10 -9.84
C GLY A 195 -5.15 19.47 -9.37
N ASP A 196 -5.99 20.24 -8.65
CA ASP A 196 -7.26 19.74 -8.09
C ASP A 196 -8.16 19.10 -9.17
N LYS A 197 -8.25 19.70 -10.38
CA LYS A 197 -9.02 19.15 -11.50
C LYS A 197 -8.44 17.82 -12.02
N ASP A 198 -7.12 17.67 -12.00
CA ASP A 198 -6.46 16.41 -12.39
C ASP A 198 -6.73 15.33 -11.35
N ILE A 199 -6.70 15.66 -10.07
CA ILE A 199 -7.04 14.75 -8.97
C ILE A 199 -8.49 14.26 -9.09
N GLU A 200 -9.44 15.16 -9.37
CA GLU A 200 -10.83 14.79 -9.62
C GLU A 200 -10.99 13.86 -10.83
N ALA A 201 -10.28 14.16 -11.93
CA ALA A 201 -10.32 13.33 -13.13
C ALA A 201 -9.74 11.92 -12.87
N VAL A 202 -8.59 11.82 -12.20
CA VAL A 202 -8.00 10.54 -11.80
C VAL A 202 -8.96 9.77 -10.87
N ALA A 203 -9.61 10.45 -9.91
CA ALA A 203 -10.59 9.83 -9.03
C ALA A 203 -11.80 9.28 -9.82
N ALA A 204 -12.31 10.02 -10.82
CA ALA A 204 -13.40 9.57 -11.68
C ALA A 204 -13.02 8.27 -12.41
N TYR A 205 -11.84 8.23 -13.01
CA TYR A 205 -11.36 7.05 -13.72
C TYR A 205 -11.16 5.84 -12.79
N LEU A 206 -10.42 5.99 -11.69
CA LEU A 206 -10.11 4.91 -10.76
C LEU A 206 -11.37 4.32 -10.11
N THR A 207 -12.35 5.17 -9.78
CA THR A 207 -13.63 4.73 -9.22
C THR A 207 -14.44 3.91 -10.23
N SER A 208 -14.28 4.15 -11.53
CA SER A 208 -14.99 3.42 -12.61
C SER A 208 -14.40 2.05 -12.94
N LEU A 209 -13.14 1.79 -12.55
CA LEU A 209 -12.49 0.50 -12.77
C LEU A 209 -13.16 -0.59 -11.91
N LYS A 210 -13.12 -1.83 -12.41
CA LYS A 210 -13.71 -3.01 -11.72
C LYS A 210 -12.61 -3.85 -11.11
#